data_bafe56a2b76d613ea64aea19ceb5947f
#
_entry.id   bafe56a2b76d613ea64aea19ceb5947f
#
_cell.length_a   1.000
_cell.length_b   1.000
_cell.length_c   1.000
_cell.angle_alpha   90.00
_cell.angle_beta   90.00
_cell.angle_gamma   90.00
#
_symmetry.space_group_name_H-M   'P 1'
#
loop_
_entity.id
_entity.type
_entity.pdbx_description
1 polymer ?
#
loop_
_entity_poly.entity_id
_entity_poly.type
_entity_poly.pdbx_seq_one_letter_code
_entity_poly.pdbx_strand_id
1 'polypeptide(L)'
;MSKKNPSVIDYFDLNGDLNEEAYEFEDVKLEEYIDKRSNVKPSWVGKYSHQMHFDLPDDTEVSFYKGLNIVYADINFAGGIRTILFKCRQKKNLTRFISRVLDIAQGDPSNVHPDFRA
;
A
#
# COMPACT_ATOMS: atom_id res chain seq x y z
N MET A 1 2.47 29.40 -2.17
CA MET A 1 2.69 28.23 -2.44
C MET A 1 1.67 27.54 -3.10
N SER A 2 1.91 26.79 -3.98
CA SER A 2 0.93 26.15 -4.68
C SER A 2 0.87 24.73 -4.29
N LYS A 3 -0.30 24.17 -4.26
CA LYS A 3 -0.44 22.87 -3.93
C LYS A 3 -1.13 22.21 -4.95
N LYS A 4 -0.56 21.96 -6.04
CA LYS A 4 -1.21 21.34 -7.11
C LYS A 4 -1.70 19.99 -6.79
N ASN A 5 -0.88 19.15 -6.26
CA ASN A 5 -1.22 17.77 -6.02
C ASN A 5 -0.84 17.44 -4.60
N PRO A 6 -1.76 17.59 -3.68
CA PRO A 6 -1.43 17.31 -2.28
C PRO A 6 -0.91 15.90 -2.12
N SER A 7 0.07 15.75 -1.27
CA SER A 7 0.61 14.44 -0.94
C SER A 7 0.44 14.20 0.53
N VAL A 8 -0.04 13.03 0.87
CA VAL A 8 -0.24 12.63 2.24
C VAL A 8 0.55 11.37 2.48
N ILE A 9 1.29 11.30 3.58
CA ILE A 9 2.04 10.11 3.94
C ILE A 9 1.49 9.55 5.21
N ASP A 10 1.05 8.30 5.15
CA ASP A 10 0.47 7.59 6.28
C ASP A 10 1.31 6.37 6.59
N TYR A 11 1.04 5.75 7.72
CA TYR A 11 1.68 4.51 8.10
C TYR A 11 0.64 3.45 8.39
N PHE A 12 0.88 2.25 7.94
CA PHE A 12 0.07 1.11 8.31
C PHE A 12 0.71 0.52 9.57
N ASP A 13 -0.03 0.53 10.66
CA ASP A 13 0.51 0.19 11.96
C ASP A 13 -0.57 -0.53 12.75
N LEU A 14 -0.27 -1.73 13.20
CA LEU A 14 -1.20 -2.53 13.98
C LEU A 14 -0.80 -2.47 15.44
N ASN A 15 -1.02 -1.38 16.08
CA ASN A 15 -0.89 -1.27 17.53
C ASN A 15 0.19 -2.14 18.12
N GLY A 16 1.32 -1.60 18.36
CA GLY A 16 2.39 -2.32 19.00
C GLY A 16 3.12 -3.30 18.13
N ASP A 17 2.65 -3.50 16.91
CA ASP A 17 3.32 -4.41 15.99
C ASP A 17 4.24 -3.61 15.08
N LEU A 18 4.90 -2.63 15.65
CA LEU A 18 5.80 -1.78 14.90
C LEU A 18 7.07 -2.52 14.56
N ASN A 19 7.59 -2.23 13.40
CA ASN A 19 8.81 -2.83 12.95
C ASN A 19 9.96 -1.96 13.41
N GLU A 20 10.51 -2.26 14.56
CA GLU A 20 11.62 -1.49 15.09
C GLU A 20 12.94 -1.91 14.53
N GLU A 21 12.98 -3.08 13.90
CA GLU A 21 14.16 -3.53 13.24
C GLU A 21 13.85 -3.66 11.77
N ALA A 22 14.79 -3.37 10.94
CA ALA A 22 14.57 -3.46 9.51
C ALA A 22 14.34 -4.91 9.12
N TYR A 23 13.23 -5.18 8.47
CA TYR A 23 13.02 -6.46 7.85
C TYR A 23 13.69 -6.42 6.49
N GLU A 24 14.10 -7.58 6.06
CA GLU A 24 14.55 -7.70 4.69
C GLU A 24 13.39 -8.24 3.89
N PHE A 25 12.98 -7.48 2.90
CA PHE A 25 11.87 -7.86 2.05
C PHE A 25 12.34 -8.42 0.71
N GLU A 26 13.61 -8.74 0.62
CA GLU A 26 14.20 -9.15 -0.63
C GLU A 26 13.48 -10.34 -1.27
N ASP A 27 13.12 -11.33 -0.46
CA ASP A 27 12.47 -12.53 -0.95
C ASP A 27 10.95 -12.46 -0.93
N VAL A 28 10.38 -11.31 -0.62
CA VAL A 28 8.94 -11.15 -0.59
C VAL A 28 8.45 -10.95 -2.01
N LYS A 29 7.41 -11.67 -2.40
CA LYS A 29 6.76 -11.49 -3.68
C LYS A 29 5.42 -10.86 -3.39
N LEU A 30 5.26 -9.61 -3.74
CA LEU A 30 4.08 -8.84 -3.35
C LEU A 30 2.77 -9.51 -3.77
N GLU A 31 2.74 -10.08 -4.99
CA GLU A 31 1.50 -10.65 -5.47
C GLU A 31 1.04 -11.87 -4.66
N GLU A 32 1.94 -12.47 -3.89
CA GLU A 32 1.55 -13.61 -3.05
C GLU A 32 0.80 -13.17 -1.80
N TYR A 33 0.78 -11.88 -1.54
CA TYR A 33 0.11 -11.35 -0.37
C TYR A 33 -1.21 -10.69 -0.70
N ILE A 34 -1.71 -10.87 -1.92
CA ILE A 34 -3.04 -10.41 -2.26
C ILE A 34 -4.04 -11.40 -1.67
N ASP A 35 -5.04 -10.88 -0.96
CA ASP A 35 -6.07 -11.71 -0.35
C ASP A 35 -6.76 -12.50 -1.46
N LYS A 36 -6.89 -13.81 -1.28
CA LYS A 36 -7.49 -14.66 -2.29
C LYS A 36 -8.95 -14.32 -2.55
N ARG A 37 -9.60 -13.64 -1.61
CA ARG A 37 -10.99 -13.25 -1.76
C ARG A 37 -11.14 -11.90 -2.45
N SER A 38 -10.03 -11.26 -2.79
CA SER A 38 -10.11 -9.95 -3.39
C SER A 38 -10.75 -10.00 -4.77
N ASN A 39 -11.60 -9.03 -5.06
CA ASN A 39 -12.20 -8.92 -6.38
C ASN A 39 -11.28 -8.17 -7.32
N VAL A 40 -10.22 -7.58 -6.81
CA VAL A 40 -9.35 -6.72 -7.58
C VAL A 40 -8.07 -7.47 -7.87
N LYS A 41 -7.64 -7.43 -9.12
CA LYS A 41 -6.40 -8.08 -9.52
C LYS A 41 -5.44 -7.03 -10.05
N PRO A 42 -4.14 -7.22 -9.89
CA PRO A 42 -3.19 -6.25 -10.44
C PRO A 42 -3.26 -6.25 -11.95
N SER A 43 -3.15 -5.07 -12.53
CA SER A 43 -3.08 -4.94 -13.97
C SER A 43 -1.66 -5.20 -14.45
N TRP A 44 -0.68 -5.13 -13.54
CA TRP A 44 0.71 -5.34 -13.92
C TRP A 44 1.51 -5.74 -12.68
N VAL A 45 2.42 -6.66 -12.85
CA VAL A 45 3.32 -7.09 -11.79
C VAL A 45 4.74 -7.01 -12.33
N GLY A 46 5.62 -6.39 -11.58
CA GLY A 46 7.00 -6.21 -11.98
C GLY A 46 7.77 -7.52 -12.04
N LYS A 47 8.90 -7.48 -12.73
CA LYS A 47 9.66 -8.66 -13.04
C LYS A 47 10.02 -9.51 -11.84
N TYR A 48 10.41 -8.94 -10.76
CA TYR A 48 10.81 -9.71 -9.59
C TYR A 48 9.81 -9.55 -8.47
N SER A 49 8.55 -9.26 -8.83
CA SER A 49 7.48 -9.09 -7.85
C SER A 49 7.78 -7.96 -6.86
N HIS A 50 8.59 -7.00 -7.30
CA HIS A 50 8.96 -5.88 -6.45
C HIS A 50 8.05 -4.67 -6.65
N GLN A 51 7.10 -4.78 -7.57
CA GLN A 51 6.15 -3.71 -7.84
C GLN A 51 4.90 -4.34 -8.44
N MET A 52 3.74 -3.86 -8.06
CA MET A 52 2.51 -4.25 -8.72
C MET A 52 1.59 -3.06 -8.79
N HIS A 53 0.78 -3.02 -9.82
CA HIS A 53 -0.05 -1.88 -10.12
C HIS A 53 -1.49 -2.32 -10.31
N PHE A 54 -2.41 -1.54 -9.77
CA PHE A 54 -3.84 -1.80 -9.90
C PHE A 54 -4.50 -0.59 -10.52
N ASP A 55 -5.35 -0.82 -11.51
CA ASP A 55 -6.18 0.23 -12.10
C ASP A 55 -7.58 0.05 -11.55
N LEU A 56 -8.07 1.05 -10.87
CA LEU A 56 -9.36 1.00 -10.20
C LEU A 56 -10.33 1.98 -10.87
N PRO A 57 -11.63 1.86 -10.58
CA PRO A 57 -12.59 2.80 -11.13
C PRO A 57 -12.31 4.23 -10.67
N ASP A 58 -12.91 5.18 -11.37
CA ASP A 58 -12.83 6.61 -11.03
C ASP A 58 -11.42 7.16 -11.15
N ASP A 59 -10.66 6.62 -12.09
CA ASP A 59 -9.31 7.11 -12.38
C ASP A 59 -8.38 7.02 -11.17
N THR A 60 -8.63 6.06 -10.32
CA THR A 60 -7.77 5.83 -9.18
C THR A 60 -6.81 4.70 -9.50
N GLU A 61 -5.54 4.88 -9.19
CA GLU A 61 -4.51 3.88 -9.42
C GLU A 61 -3.77 3.62 -8.14
N VAL A 62 -3.37 2.37 -7.93
CA VAL A 62 -2.61 2.02 -6.75
C VAL A 62 -1.37 1.27 -7.20
N SER A 63 -0.22 1.64 -6.67
CA SER A 63 1.01 0.94 -6.94
C SER A 63 1.64 0.52 -5.62
N PHE A 64 2.06 -0.72 -5.55
CA PHE A 64 2.77 -1.22 -4.38
C PHE A 64 4.22 -1.44 -4.77
N TYR A 65 5.13 -1.09 -3.88
CA TYR A 65 6.56 -1.18 -4.13
C TYR A 65 7.24 -1.86 -2.97
N LYS A 66 8.27 -2.63 -3.25
CA LYS A 66 9.11 -3.14 -2.20
C LYS A 66 10.58 -2.92 -2.56
N GLY A 67 11.35 -2.54 -1.57
CA GLY A 67 12.79 -2.49 -1.66
C GLY A 67 13.36 -3.55 -0.73
N LEU A 68 14.61 -3.41 -0.35
CA LEU A 68 15.22 -4.36 0.56
C LEU A 68 14.63 -4.26 1.96
N ASN A 69 14.39 -3.05 2.41
CA ASN A 69 13.95 -2.83 3.78
C ASN A 69 12.62 -2.10 3.88
N ILE A 70 11.89 -1.96 2.81
CA ILE A 70 10.69 -1.14 2.84
C ILE A 70 9.64 -1.68 1.90
N VAL A 71 8.39 -1.57 2.33
CA VAL A 71 7.24 -1.81 1.46
C VAL A 71 6.34 -0.60 1.61
N TYR A 72 5.84 -0.08 0.51
CA TYR A 72 4.93 1.05 0.57
C TYR A 72 3.98 1.01 -0.62
N ALA A 73 2.94 1.81 -0.54
CA ALA A 73 1.95 1.92 -1.59
C ALA A 73 1.67 3.38 -1.88
N ASP A 74 1.44 3.69 -3.14
CA ASP A 74 0.97 5.00 -3.56
C ASP A 74 -0.42 4.85 -4.13
N ILE A 75 -1.36 5.66 -3.64
CA ILE A 75 -2.68 5.78 -4.22
C ILE A 75 -2.72 7.09 -4.98
N ASN A 76 -2.90 6.97 -6.30
CA ASN A 76 -3.01 8.14 -7.15
C ASN A 76 -4.48 8.38 -7.42
N PHE A 77 -5.00 9.50 -6.98
CA PHE A 77 -6.41 9.84 -7.17
C PHE A 77 -6.48 11.26 -7.71
N ALA A 78 -7.64 11.67 -8.16
CA ALA A 78 -7.77 12.95 -8.86
C ALA A 78 -7.24 14.13 -8.05
N GLY A 79 -7.35 14.08 -6.73
CA GLY A 79 -6.94 15.18 -5.88
C GLY A 79 -5.48 15.15 -5.44
N GLY A 80 -4.73 14.12 -5.78
CA GLY A 80 -3.34 14.07 -5.34
C GLY A 80 -2.83 12.65 -5.17
N ILE A 81 -1.82 12.49 -4.33
CA ILE A 81 -1.19 11.20 -4.09
C ILE A 81 -1.16 10.95 -2.60
N ARG A 82 -1.49 9.74 -2.22
CA ARG A 82 -1.40 9.31 -0.83
C ARG A 82 -0.43 8.14 -0.77
N THR A 83 0.62 8.28 0.03
CA THR A 83 1.62 7.23 0.19
C THR A 83 1.43 6.58 1.55
N ILE A 84 1.42 5.26 1.60
CA ILE A 84 1.21 4.52 2.83
C ILE A 84 2.38 3.58 3.03
N LEU A 85 3.07 3.72 4.15
CA LEU A 85 4.23 2.90 4.47
C LEU A 85 3.83 1.74 5.37
N PHE A 86 4.39 0.57 5.06
CA PHE A 86 4.15 -0.62 5.87
C PHE A 86 5.13 -0.59 7.04
N LYS A 87 4.59 -0.52 8.26
CA LYS A 87 5.41 -0.40 9.44
C LYS A 87 5.17 -1.51 10.45
N CYS A 88 4.79 -2.68 9.98
CA CYS A 88 4.52 -3.79 10.89
C CYS A 88 5.71 -4.71 10.98
N ARG A 89 5.86 -5.37 12.14
CA ARG A 89 6.96 -6.29 12.37
C ARG A 89 6.82 -7.58 11.56
N GLN A 90 5.60 -8.07 11.43
CA GLN A 90 5.39 -9.39 10.84
C GLN A 90 4.99 -9.29 9.39
N LYS A 91 5.73 -9.99 8.54
CA LYS A 91 5.46 -9.97 7.11
C LYS A 91 4.05 -10.46 6.77
N LYS A 92 3.49 -11.35 7.59
CA LYS A 92 2.13 -11.84 7.32
C LYS A 92 1.10 -10.73 7.28
N ASN A 93 1.41 -9.60 7.91
CA ASN A 93 0.51 -8.46 7.88
C ASN A 93 0.50 -7.75 6.54
N LEU A 94 1.37 -8.14 5.61
CA LEU A 94 1.34 -7.56 4.28
C LEU A 94 0.01 -7.80 3.58
N THR A 95 -0.59 -8.98 3.78
CA THR A 95 -1.89 -9.25 3.17
C THR A 95 -2.92 -8.24 3.67
N ARG A 96 -2.92 -7.97 4.96
CA ARG A 96 -3.84 -7.00 5.53
C ARG A 96 -3.53 -5.60 5.03
N PHE A 97 -2.26 -5.26 4.92
CA PHE A 97 -1.84 -3.97 4.40
C PHE A 97 -2.37 -3.76 2.98
N ILE A 98 -2.15 -4.75 2.11
CA ILE A 98 -2.58 -4.64 0.72
C ILE A 98 -4.10 -4.51 0.64
N SER A 99 -4.83 -5.33 1.41
CA SER A 99 -6.28 -5.28 1.40
C SER A 99 -6.81 -3.93 1.87
N ARG A 100 -6.22 -3.38 2.93
CA ARG A 100 -6.68 -2.10 3.46
C ARG A 100 -6.36 -0.95 2.52
N VAL A 101 -5.20 -0.99 1.87
CA VAL A 101 -4.86 0.04 0.89
C VAL A 101 -5.86 0.00 -0.26
N LEU A 102 -6.19 -1.18 -0.75
CA LEU A 102 -7.16 -1.29 -1.84
C LEU A 102 -8.55 -0.86 -1.40
N ASP A 103 -8.94 -1.14 -0.16
CA ASP A 103 -10.23 -0.68 0.36
C ASP A 103 -10.30 0.86 0.37
N ILE A 104 -9.24 1.50 0.83
CA ILE A 104 -9.21 2.95 0.85
C ILE A 104 -9.30 3.49 -0.58
N ALA A 105 -8.56 2.88 -1.49
CA ALA A 105 -8.53 3.36 -2.87
C ALA A 105 -9.88 3.19 -3.55
N GLN A 106 -10.62 2.13 -3.22
CA GLN A 106 -11.92 1.89 -3.83
C GLN A 106 -13.02 2.71 -3.19
N GLY A 107 -12.81 3.15 -1.95
CA GLY A 107 -13.77 4.00 -1.28
C GLY A 107 -13.37 5.45 -1.46
N ASP A 108 -13.01 6.09 -0.37
CA ASP A 108 -12.57 7.49 -0.41
C ASP A 108 -11.11 7.54 -0.02
N PRO A 109 -10.19 7.81 -0.95
CA PRO A 109 -8.77 7.81 -0.62
C PRO A 109 -8.37 8.80 0.48
N SER A 110 -9.23 9.76 0.81
CA SER A 110 -8.91 10.70 1.87
C SER A 110 -9.28 10.17 3.24
N ASN A 111 -10.03 9.08 3.33
CA ASN A 111 -10.40 8.52 4.62
C ASN A 111 -9.25 7.76 5.21
N VAL A 112 -9.17 7.75 6.54
CA VAL A 112 -8.12 7.03 7.24
C VAL A 112 -8.73 5.79 7.87
N HIS A 113 -8.23 4.62 7.49
CA HIS A 113 -8.67 3.38 8.08
C HIS A 113 -8.06 3.26 9.48
N PRO A 114 -8.73 2.60 10.42
CA PRO A 114 -8.20 2.49 11.79
C PRO A 114 -6.79 1.89 11.88
N ASP A 115 -6.41 1.07 10.94
CA ASP A 115 -5.08 0.46 10.97
C ASP A 115 -3.99 1.41 10.49
N PHE A 116 -4.34 2.58 9.98
CA PHE A 116 -3.35 3.50 9.43
C PHE A 116 -3.19 4.71 10.31
N ARG A 117 -2.01 5.29 10.30
CA ARG A 117 -1.69 6.49 11.04
C ARG A 117 -0.98 7.46 10.14
N ALA A 118 -1.25 8.70 10.36
CA ALA A 118 -0.57 9.75 9.58
C ALA A 118 0.77 10.12 10.19
#